data_5255de6fd950c659ab6d6387a726537b
#
_entry.id   5255de6fd950c659ab6d6387a726537b
#
_cell.length_a   1.000
_cell.length_b   1.000
_cell.length_c   1.000
_cell.angle_alpha   90.00
_cell.angle_beta   90.00
_cell.angle_gamma   90.00
#
_symmetry.space_group_name_H-M   'P 1'
#
loop_
_entity.id
_entity.type
_entity.pdbx_description
1 polymer ?
#
loop_
_entity_poly.entity_id
_entity_poly.type
_entity_poly.pdbx_seq_one_letter_code
_entity_poly.pdbx_strand_id
1 'polypeptide(L)'
;ARLTVKGKAGYGKLRLSWTATTGASGYYIYQLQAGSYELIDTLKGKSNVSKVYESMTIGTSYKYKVTAYRNAFSQKFIGQNSVVTTVKPVKTKKTLTTPSYYSTKKALTSSYAWSKVPYVKKYANYKKCITIPGIRSTNVAGFESTKMCPQAITFAGKYLLITAYDTYSEEKSVIYVMNKYNRKLLTVIVLPNKTHGGGICYDGKTVWVTNGQKISGVAFTDINCAASKKLAYKEVEYTKT
;
A
#
# COMPACT_ATOMS: atom_id res chain seq x y z
N ALA A 1 -11.34 28.52 2.72
CA ALA A 1 -10.33 27.95 3.62
C ALA A 1 -9.11 27.51 2.81
N ARG A 2 -7.93 27.70 3.38
CA ARG A 2 -6.67 27.30 2.77
C ARG A 2 -6.46 25.79 2.92
N LEU A 3 -6.11 25.11 1.82
CA LEU A 3 -5.88 23.65 1.83
C LEU A 3 -4.58 23.30 2.57
N THR A 4 -4.60 22.19 3.30
CA THR A 4 -3.39 21.54 3.80
C THR A 4 -3.07 20.36 2.88
N VAL A 5 -1.95 20.44 2.19
CA VAL A 5 -1.48 19.43 1.23
C VAL A 5 -0.37 18.60 1.86
N LYS A 6 -0.52 17.29 1.82
CA LYS A 6 0.51 16.34 2.22
C LYS A 6 1.20 15.79 0.98
N GLY A 7 2.53 15.73 1.02
CA GLY A 7 3.35 15.11 -0.01
C GLY A 7 3.95 13.81 0.49
N LYS A 8 3.82 12.73 -0.27
CA LYS A 8 4.47 11.44 0.01
C LYS A 8 5.45 11.10 -1.10
N ALA A 9 6.69 10.86 -0.73
CA ALA A 9 7.73 10.43 -1.64
C ALA A 9 7.63 8.92 -1.91
N GLY A 10 7.90 8.51 -3.16
CA GLY A 10 7.99 7.11 -3.58
C GLY A 10 9.17 6.90 -4.52
N TYR A 11 9.37 5.67 -4.98
CA TYR A 11 10.42 5.31 -5.92
C TYR A 11 10.11 5.84 -7.32
N GLY A 12 10.83 6.89 -7.73
CA GLY A 12 10.60 7.56 -9.01
C GLY A 12 9.21 8.17 -9.15
N LYS A 13 8.50 8.40 -8.05
CA LYS A 13 7.15 8.96 -8.03
C LYS A 13 6.89 9.75 -6.74
N LEU A 14 5.83 10.52 -6.76
CA LEU A 14 5.34 11.20 -5.57
C LEU A 14 3.80 11.23 -5.57
N ARG A 15 3.23 11.36 -4.39
CA ARG A 15 1.78 11.57 -4.21
C ARG A 15 1.55 12.88 -3.46
N LEU A 16 0.63 13.67 -3.97
CA LEU A 16 0.01 14.77 -3.24
C LEU A 16 -1.36 14.32 -2.75
N SER A 17 -1.75 14.72 -1.55
CA SER A 17 -3.09 14.46 -1.01
C SER A 17 -3.53 15.60 -0.10
N TRP A 18 -4.84 15.83 -0.03
CA TRP A 18 -5.45 16.88 0.79
C TRP A 18 -6.85 16.47 1.23
N THR A 19 -7.45 17.24 2.13
CA THR A 19 -8.85 17.03 2.55
C THR A 19 -9.81 17.69 1.57
N ALA A 20 -10.91 17.01 1.27
CA ALA A 20 -11.96 17.55 0.42
C ALA A 20 -12.51 18.88 0.96
N THR A 21 -12.67 19.87 0.09
CA THR A 21 -13.25 21.17 0.44
C THR A 21 -14.73 21.18 0.13
N THR A 22 -15.55 21.56 1.11
CA THR A 22 -16.98 21.71 0.94
C THR A 22 -17.29 22.72 -0.17
N GLY A 23 -18.15 22.34 -1.10
CA GLY A 23 -18.54 23.19 -2.24
C GLY A 23 -17.51 23.30 -3.35
N ALA A 24 -16.37 22.62 -3.27
CA ALA A 24 -15.42 22.59 -4.38
C ALA A 24 -15.99 21.83 -5.59
N SER A 25 -15.75 22.35 -6.78
CA SER A 25 -15.98 21.68 -8.07
C SER A 25 -14.75 20.92 -8.55
N GLY A 26 -13.59 21.20 -7.95
CA GLY A 26 -12.34 20.52 -8.26
C GLY A 26 -11.13 21.26 -7.69
N TYR A 27 -9.96 20.90 -8.19
CA TYR A 27 -8.67 21.40 -7.69
C TYR A 27 -7.72 21.66 -8.84
N TYR A 28 -6.96 22.75 -8.73
CA TYR A 28 -5.82 23.08 -9.56
C TYR A 28 -4.54 22.69 -8.81
N ILE A 29 -3.59 22.08 -9.53
CA ILE A 29 -2.28 21.75 -9.01
C ILE A 29 -1.25 22.55 -9.77
N TYR A 30 -0.42 23.29 -9.03
CA TYR A 30 0.67 24.09 -9.56
C TYR A 30 1.99 23.51 -9.11
N GLN A 31 2.97 23.50 -10.01
CA GLN A 31 4.35 23.11 -9.72
C GLN A 31 5.29 24.29 -9.95
N LEU A 32 6.29 24.45 -9.10
CA LEU A 32 7.35 25.43 -9.32
C LEU A 32 8.24 24.98 -10.48
N GLN A 33 8.26 25.75 -11.56
CA GLN A 33 9.08 25.56 -12.75
C GLN A 33 9.76 26.87 -13.11
N ALA A 34 11.07 26.85 -13.34
CA ALA A 34 11.85 28.02 -13.73
C ALA A 34 11.57 29.33 -12.93
N GLY A 35 11.26 29.19 -11.62
CA GLY A 35 11.02 30.31 -10.71
C GLY A 35 9.56 30.72 -10.54
N SER A 36 8.63 30.24 -11.38
CA SER A 36 7.18 30.50 -11.31
C SER A 36 6.36 29.24 -11.02
N TYR A 37 5.13 29.43 -10.50
CA TYR A 37 4.21 28.31 -10.27
C TYR A 37 3.29 28.14 -11.48
N GLU A 38 3.56 27.10 -12.27
CA GLU A 38 2.80 26.76 -13.46
C GLU A 38 1.68 25.76 -13.13
N LEU A 39 0.49 25.96 -13.72
CA LEU A 39 -0.62 25.02 -13.63
C LEU A 39 -0.28 23.75 -14.41
N ILE A 40 -0.12 22.63 -13.70
CA ILE A 40 0.24 21.34 -14.33
C ILE A 40 -0.92 20.35 -14.38
N ASP A 41 -1.96 20.54 -13.56
CA ASP A 41 -3.09 19.62 -13.53
C ASP A 41 -4.39 20.27 -13.03
N THR A 42 -5.52 19.76 -13.53
CA THR A 42 -6.86 20.16 -13.11
C THR A 42 -7.67 18.92 -12.79
N LEU A 43 -7.99 18.71 -11.52
CA LEU A 43 -8.82 17.62 -11.06
C LEU A 43 -10.27 18.08 -10.93
N LYS A 44 -11.19 17.43 -11.65
CA LYS A 44 -12.64 17.68 -11.55
C LYS A 44 -13.25 16.84 -10.44
N GLY A 45 -14.22 17.41 -9.72
CA GLY A 45 -14.92 16.73 -8.62
C GLY A 45 -14.28 16.93 -7.24
N LYS A 46 -15.11 17.17 -6.24
CA LYS A 46 -14.70 17.44 -4.85
C LYS A 46 -13.99 16.27 -4.17
N SER A 47 -14.24 15.04 -4.62
CA SER A 47 -13.67 13.81 -4.06
C SER A 47 -12.29 13.46 -4.61
N ASN A 48 -11.82 14.12 -5.67
CA ASN A 48 -10.50 13.91 -6.24
C ASN A 48 -9.44 14.66 -5.42
N VAL A 49 -9.09 14.12 -4.29
CA VAL A 49 -8.23 14.73 -3.25
C VAL A 49 -6.81 14.17 -3.21
N SER A 50 -6.40 13.50 -4.26
CA SER A 50 -5.02 13.04 -4.41
C SER A 50 -4.61 12.92 -5.87
N LYS A 51 -3.31 13.09 -6.12
CA LYS A 51 -2.68 12.85 -7.43
C LYS A 51 -1.32 12.20 -7.24
N VAL A 52 -1.04 11.20 -8.06
CA VAL A 52 0.29 10.59 -8.18
C VAL A 52 0.96 11.09 -9.45
N TYR A 53 2.21 11.50 -9.33
CA TYR A 53 3.10 11.80 -10.44
C TYR A 53 4.16 10.72 -10.53
N GLU A 54 4.32 10.13 -11.70
CA GLU A 54 5.27 9.06 -11.98
C GLU A 54 6.47 9.56 -12.79
N SER A 55 7.45 8.73 -13.00
CA SER A 55 8.68 9.07 -13.75
C SER A 55 9.41 10.30 -13.23
N MET A 56 9.32 10.53 -11.91
CA MET A 56 9.99 11.64 -11.25
C MET A 56 11.46 11.32 -10.98
N THR A 57 12.34 12.29 -11.18
CA THR A 57 13.77 12.14 -10.92
C THR A 57 14.02 11.95 -9.42
N ILE A 58 14.65 10.83 -9.08
CA ILE A 58 15.02 10.51 -7.68
C ILE A 58 16.03 11.55 -7.18
N GLY A 59 15.78 12.06 -6.00
CA GLY A 59 16.66 13.03 -5.35
C GLY A 59 16.38 14.50 -5.72
N THR A 60 15.57 14.78 -6.73
CA THR A 60 15.15 16.14 -7.09
C THR A 60 13.99 16.60 -6.21
N SER A 61 14.06 17.83 -5.68
CA SER A 61 12.99 18.43 -4.88
C SER A 61 11.97 19.13 -5.79
N TYR A 62 10.72 18.72 -5.69
CA TYR A 62 9.59 19.32 -6.41
C TYR A 62 8.71 20.08 -5.43
N LYS A 63 8.30 21.31 -5.80
CA LYS A 63 7.46 22.18 -4.97
C LYS A 63 6.10 22.38 -5.62
N TYR A 64 5.04 22.19 -4.83
CA TYR A 64 3.67 22.26 -5.29
C TYR A 64 2.80 23.18 -4.46
N LYS A 65 1.76 23.73 -5.09
CA LYS A 65 0.60 24.37 -4.46
C LYS A 65 -0.66 23.74 -5.02
N VAL A 66 -1.71 23.64 -4.20
CA VAL A 66 -3.02 23.16 -4.62
C VAL A 66 -4.07 24.22 -4.25
N THR A 67 -5.01 24.45 -5.15
CA THR A 67 -6.08 25.42 -4.96
C THR A 67 -7.41 24.78 -5.32
N ALA A 68 -8.40 24.88 -4.42
CA ALA A 68 -9.77 24.50 -4.76
C ALA A 68 -10.42 25.55 -5.67
N TYR A 69 -11.22 25.11 -6.61
CA TYR A 69 -12.10 25.99 -7.38
C TYR A 69 -13.57 25.57 -7.26
N ARG A 70 -14.47 26.52 -7.40
CA ARG A 70 -15.92 26.30 -7.43
C ARG A 70 -16.52 26.94 -8.68
N ASN A 71 -17.34 26.20 -9.39
CA ASN A 71 -18.19 26.72 -10.44
C ASN A 71 -19.58 26.98 -9.83
N ALA A 72 -20.05 28.21 -9.86
CA ALA A 72 -21.38 28.61 -9.41
C ALA A 72 -21.84 29.84 -10.17
N PHE A 73 -23.14 29.97 -10.44
CA PHE A 73 -23.74 31.13 -11.14
C PHE A 73 -23.04 31.45 -12.46
N SER A 74 -22.70 30.43 -13.25
CA SER A 74 -21.95 30.54 -14.51
C SER A 74 -20.56 31.21 -14.39
N GLN A 75 -20.04 31.34 -13.16
CA GLN A 75 -18.74 31.89 -12.86
C GLN A 75 -17.83 30.86 -12.16
N LYS A 76 -16.54 31.13 -12.27
CA LYS A 76 -15.51 30.31 -11.60
C LYS A 76 -14.87 31.11 -10.47
N PHE A 77 -15.00 30.58 -9.26
CA PHE A 77 -14.39 31.14 -8.05
C PHE A 77 -13.15 30.30 -7.71
N ILE A 78 -12.00 30.95 -7.54
CA ILE A 78 -10.73 30.31 -7.22
C ILE A 78 -10.41 30.59 -5.76
N GLY A 79 -10.13 29.54 -5.02
CA GLY A 79 -9.75 29.64 -3.60
C GLY A 79 -8.30 30.10 -3.39
N GLN A 80 -7.89 30.17 -2.13
CA GLN A 80 -6.49 30.46 -1.80
C GLN A 80 -5.59 29.27 -2.11
N ASN A 81 -4.37 29.56 -2.57
CA ASN A 81 -3.33 28.55 -2.72
C ASN A 81 -2.99 27.91 -1.36
N SER A 82 -2.74 26.61 -1.37
CA SER A 82 -2.16 25.92 -0.20
C SER A 82 -0.80 26.51 0.18
N VAL A 83 -0.29 26.15 1.36
CA VAL A 83 1.14 26.28 1.66
C VAL A 83 1.92 25.44 0.64
N VAL A 84 3.14 25.86 0.37
CA VAL A 84 4.05 25.12 -0.52
C VAL A 84 4.34 23.75 0.10
N THR A 85 4.09 22.71 -0.65
CA THR A 85 4.45 21.34 -0.28
C THR A 85 5.65 20.91 -1.11
N THR A 86 6.75 20.55 -0.44
CA THR A 86 7.96 20.06 -1.09
C THR A 86 8.04 18.54 -0.97
N VAL A 87 8.24 17.84 -2.09
CA VAL A 87 8.39 16.39 -2.14
C VAL A 87 9.64 16.04 -2.94
N LYS A 88 10.44 15.14 -2.39
CA LYS A 88 11.66 14.63 -3.03
C LYS A 88 11.54 13.14 -3.25
N PRO A 89 11.30 12.67 -4.50
CA PRO A 89 11.23 11.25 -4.81
C PRO A 89 12.48 10.50 -4.34
N VAL A 90 12.27 9.32 -3.76
CA VAL A 90 13.34 8.52 -3.17
C VAL A 90 13.28 7.10 -3.68
N LYS A 91 14.37 6.36 -3.52
CA LYS A 91 14.41 4.93 -3.78
C LYS A 91 13.68 4.21 -2.64
N THR A 92 12.50 3.65 -2.91
CA THR A 92 11.78 2.85 -1.93
C THR A 92 12.56 1.59 -1.61
N LYS A 93 12.79 1.33 -0.34
CA LYS A 93 13.44 0.11 0.11
C LYS A 93 12.62 -1.12 -0.32
N LYS A 94 13.32 -2.21 -0.65
CA LYS A 94 12.67 -3.50 -0.87
C LYS A 94 11.91 -3.90 0.40
N THR A 95 10.76 -4.57 0.24
CA THR A 95 10.02 -5.13 1.37
C THR A 95 10.95 -5.98 2.24
N LEU A 96 11.02 -5.66 3.52
CA LEU A 96 11.86 -6.36 4.48
C LEU A 96 11.03 -7.43 5.19
N THR A 97 11.62 -8.62 5.34
CA THR A 97 11.10 -9.61 6.28
C THR A 97 11.42 -9.16 7.69
N THR A 98 10.44 -9.26 8.57
CA THR A 98 10.63 -8.99 10.00
C THR A 98 10.65 -10.33 10.73
N PRO A 99 11.61 -10.58 11.62
CA PRO A 99 11.54 -11.73 12.49
C PRO A 99 10.17 -11.75 13.19
N SER A 100 9.55 -12.92 13.29
CA SER A 100 8.32 -13.04 14.05
C SER A 100 8.59 -12.61 15.51
N TYR A 101 7.53 -12.22 16.23
CA TYR A 101 7.65 -11.90 17.66
C TYR A 101 8.31 -13.05 18.43
N TYR A 102 8.08 -14.29 18.00
CA TYR A 102 8.65 -15.51 18.58
C TYR A 102 9.86 -16.02 17.78
N SER A 103 10.71 -15.13 17.33
CA SER A 103 11.92 -15.48 16.56
C SER A 103 12.94 -16.31 17.35
N THR A 104 12.86 -16.32 18.67
CA THR A 104 13.68 -17.13 19.55
C THR A 104 12.83 -18.06 20.40
N LYS A 105 13.42 -19.18 20.85
CA LYS A 105 12.77 -20.10 21.80
C LYS A 105 12.35 -19.35 23.07
N LYS A 106 13.20 -18.49 23.62
CA LYS A 106 12.91 -17.68 24.81
C LYS A 106 11.69 -16.78 24.58
N ALA A 107 11.63 -16.05 23.48
CA ALA A 107 10.50 -15.17 23.17
C ALA A 107 9.18 -15.95 23.07
N LEU A 108 9.19 -17.13 22.42
CA LEU A 108 8.00 -17.99 22.34
C LEU A 108 7.57 -18.49 23.73
N THR A 109 8.50 -19.05 24.50
CA THR A 109 8.18 -19.67 25.81
C THR A 109 7.81 -18.65 26.89
N SER A 110 8.19 -17.38 26.72
CA SER A 110 7.79 -16.27 27.61
C SER A 110 6.47 -15.62 27.20
N SER A 111 5.85 -16.07 26.10
CA SER A 111 4.61 -15.43 25.60
C SER A 111 3.40 -15.84 26.42
N TYR A 112 2.39 -14.94 26.43
CA TYR A 112 1.08 -15.22 27.01
C TYR A 112 0.46 -16.47 26.39
N ALA A 113 0.53 -16.61 25.06
CA ALA A 113 0.00 -17.77 24.36
C ALA A 113 0.64 -19.08 24.83
N TRP A 114 1.97 -19.10 25.06
CA TRP A 114 2.65 -20.27 25.60
C TRP A 114 2.16 -20.65 26.99
N SER A 115 1.90 -19.69 27.86
CA SER A 115 1.49 -19.92 29.24
C SER A 115 0.02 -20.29 29.37
N LYS A 116 -0.87 -19.72 28.54
CA LYS A 116 -2.33 -19.78 28.70
C LYS A 116 -3.07 -20.61 27.66
N VAL A 117 -2.46 -20.90 26.50
CA VAL A 117 -3.11 -21.70 25.46
C VAL A 117 -2.52 -23.11 25.45
N PRO A 118 -3.25 -24.14 25.91
CA PRO A 118 -2.69 -25.50 26.10
C PRO A 118 -2.07 -26.10 24.84
N TYR A 119 -2.69 -25.86 23.69
CA TYR A 119 -2.22 -26.40 22.40
C TYR A 119 -0.95 -25.74 21.88
N VAL A 120 -0.61 -24.52 22.31
CA VAL A 120 0.63 -23.86 21.85
C VAL A 120 1.86 -24.65 22.26
N LYS A 121 1.92 -25.13 23.49
CA LYS A 121 3.04 -25.98 23.97
C LYS A 121 3.15 -27.28 23.18
N LYS A 122 2.02 -27.88 22.83
CA LYS A 122 1.96 -29.17 22.13
C LYS A 122 2.39 -29.06 20.65
N TYR A 123 1.97 -27.99 19.96
CA TYR A 123 2.08 -27.90 18.50
C TYR A 123 3.06 -26.82 18.01
N ALA A 124 3.36 -25.81 18.81
CA ALA A 124 4.27 -24.74 18.38
C ALA A 124 5.72 -25.24 18.32
N ASN A 125 6.34 -25.02 17.18
CA ASN A 125 7.75 -25.30 16.97
C ASN A 125 8.46 -24.05 16.45
N TYR A 126 9.19 -23.37 17.31
CA TYR A 126 9.85 -22.11 16.95
C TYR A 126 10.87 -22.25 15.82
N LYS A 127 11.50 -23.43 15.66
CA LYS A 127 12.42 -23.70 14.54
C LYS A 127 11.70 -23.77 13.20
N LYS A 128 10.40 -24.08 13.21
CA LYS A 128 9.53 -24.12 12.04
C LYS A 128 8.70 -22.84 11.86
N CYS A 129 8.79 -21.87 12.78
CA CYS A 129 8.15 -20.59 12.60
C CYS A 129 8.67 -19.86 11.37
N ILE A 130 7.80 -19.14 10.70
CA ILE A 130 8.15 -18.28 9.58
C ILE A 130 8.14 -16.81 10.03
N THR A 131 9.00 -16.04 9.40
CA THR A 131 8.98 -14.59 9.55
C THR A 131 7.82 -14.01 8.74
N ILE A 132 6.96 -13.20 9.36
CA ILE A 132 5.92 -12.47 8.65
C ILE A 132 6.58 -11.29 7.95
N PRO A 133 6.54 -11.21 6.60
CA PRO A 133 7.17 -10.13 5.87
C PRO A 133 6.42 -8.82 6.03
N GLY A 134 7.11 -7.71 5.80
CA GLY A 134 6.50 -6.41 5.62
C GLY A 134 6.03 -5.65 6.87
N ILE A 135 6.15 -6.21 8.08
CA ILE A 135 5.70 -5.52 9.31
C ILE A 135 6.45 -4.19 9.52
N ARG A 136 7.74 -4.13 9.18
CA ARG A 136 8.54 -2.89 9.31
C ARG A 136 8.52 -2.04 8.06
N SER A 137 8.45 -2.66 6.90
CA SER A 137 8.51 -1.96 5.62
C SER A 137 7.97 -2.84 4.51
N THR A 138 6.95 -2.36 3.83
CA THR A 138 6.39 -2.97 2.62
C THR A 138 6.47 -1.99 1.48
N ASN A 139 6.95 -2.45 0.33
CA ASN A 139 6.85 -1.70 -0.92
C ASN A 139 5.47 -1.91 -1.53
N VAL A 140 4.63 -0.89 -1.47
CA VAL A 140 3.28 -0.88 -2.04
C VAL A 140 3.29 0.00 -3.27
N ALA A 141 3.41 -0.60 -4.45
CA ALA A 141 3.43 0.11 -5.74
C ALA A 141 4.44 1.27 -5.79
N GLY A 142 5.63 1.09 -5.20
CA GLY A 142 6.68 2.10 -5.15
C GLY A 142 6.62 3.07 -3.96
N PHE A 143 5.56 3.03 -3.14
CA PHE A 143 5.51 3.74 -1.86
C PHE A 143 5.84 2.80 -0.70
N GLU A 144 6.48 3.32 0.33
CA GLU A 144 6.75 2.56 1.54
C GLU A 144 5.57 2.67 2.51
N SER A 145 5.10 1.51 3.02
CA SER A 145 4.25 1.45 4.20
C SER A 145 5.00 0.77 5.35
N THR A 146 4.92 1.37 6.53
CA THR A 146 5.44 0.82 7.80
C THR A 146 4.31 0.39 8.74
N LYS A 147 3.06 0.33 8.22
CA LYS A 147 1.83 0.14 8.98
C LYS A 147 1.03 -1.06 8.52
N MET A 148 1.67 -2.00 7.82
CA MET A 148 1.00 -3.20 7.35
C MET A 148 0.68 -4.16 8.50
N CYS A 149 -0.58 -4.60 8.56
CA CYS A 149 -1.08 -5.59 9.52
C CYS A 149 -1.48 -6.87 8.76
N PRO A 150 -0.79 -8.01 8.99
CA PRO A 150 -1.18 -9.29 8.42
C PRO A 150 -2.56 -9.74 8.92
N GLN A 151 -3.34 -10.38 8.05
CA GLN A 151 -4.72 -10.78 8.36
C GLN A 151 -4.98 -12.27 8.20
N ALA A 152 -4.75 -12.81 7.02
CA ALA A 152 -5.09 -14.19 6.71
C ALA A 152 -3.96 -14.88 5.93
N ILE A 153 -3.98 -16.21 5.93
CA ILE A 153 -2.94 -17.06 5.37
C ILE A 153 -3.55 -18.24 4.61
N THR A 154 -2.97 -18.59 3.47
CA THR A 154 -3.32 -19.80 2.72
C THR A 154 -2.13 -20.36 1.96
N PHE A 155 -2.24 -21.64 1.54
CA PHE A 155 -1.30 -22.23 0.60
C PHE A 155 -1.88 -22.19 -0.83
N ALA A 156 -1.03 -21.87 -1.80
CA ALA A 156 -1.35 -21.90 -3.23
C ALA A 156 -0.19 -22.53 -4.00
N GLY A 157 -0.31 -23.79 -4.34
CA GLY A 157 0.76 -24.57 -4.98
C GLY A 157 2.05 -24.57 -4.13
N LYS A 158 3.12 -24.03 -4.68
CA LYS A 158 4.44 -23.88 -4.00
C LYS A 158 4.57 -22.65 -3.14
N TYR A 159 3.51 -21.86 -3.02
CA TYR A 159 3.52 -20.60 -2.28
C TYR A 159 2.75 -20.68 -0.97
N LEU A 160 3.18 -19.86 -0.02
CA LEU A 160 2.44 -19.43 1.15
C LEU A 160 2.05 -17.98 0.91
N LEU A 161 0.77 -17.68 0.96
CA LEU A 161 0.20 -16.36 0.73
C LEU A 161 -0.29 -15.77 2.05
N ILE A 162 0.05 -14.52 2.32
CA ILE A 162 -0.39 -13.80 3.53
C ILE A 162 -0.95 -12.44 3.10
N THR A 163 -2.22 -12.19 3.41
CA THR A 163 -2.81 -10.86 3.20
C THR A 163 -2.38 -9.90 4.28
N ALA A 164 -2.26 -8.62 3.92
CA ALA A 164 -2.05 -7.53 4.87
C ALA A 164 -2.68 -6.24 4.35
N TYR A 165 -3.12 -5.38 5.28
CA TYR A 165 -3.66 -4.07 4.99
C TYR A 165 -2.89 -2.99 5.75
N ASP A 166 -2.91 -1.76 5.23
CA ASP A 166 -2.34 -0.59 5.90
C ASP A 166 -3.33 -0.09 6.96
N THR A 167 -2.93 -0.12 8.24
CA THR A 167 -3.81 0.24 9.38
C THR A 167 -4.26 1.70 9.36
N TYR A 168 -3.56 2.57 8.65
CA TYR A 168 -3.97 3.96 8.45
C TYR A 168 -4.69 4.20 7.13
N SER A 169 -4.94 3.13 6.36
CA SER A 169 -5.57 3.21 5.03
C SER A 169 -4.90 4.22 4.09
N GLU A 170 -3.59 4.44 4.24
CA GLU A 170 -2.82 5.29 3.33
C GLU A 170 -2.46 4.55 2.05
N GLU A 171 -2.08 3.27 2.16
CA GLU A 171 -1.67 2.42 1.05
C GLU A 171 -2.68 1.31 0.75
N LYS A 172 -2.59 0.77 -0.47
CA LYS A 172 -3.34 -0.42 -0.90
C LYS A 172 -2.96 -1.64 -0.08
N SER A 173 -3.88 -2.58 0.04
CA SER A 173 -3.64 -3.88 0.67
C SER A 173 -2.77 -4.75 -0.21
N VAL A 174 -2.12 -5.73 0.39
CA VAL A 174 -1.16 -6.60 -0.31
C VAL A 174 -1.36 -8.07 0.02
N ILE A 175 -0.80 -8.92 -0.84
CA ILE A 175 -0.54 -10.33 -0.56
C ILE A 175 0.97 -10.54 -0.59
N TYR A 176 1.57 -10.94 0.51
CA TYR A 176 2.95 -11.43 0.52
C TYR A 176 3.00 -12.83 -0.07
N VAL A 177 3.84 -13.02 -1.06
CA VAL A 177 4.05 -14.31 -1.72
C VAL A 177 5.36 -14.89 -1.24
N MET A 178 5.28 -15.95 -0.48
CA MET A 178 6.45 -16.65 0.08
C MET A 178 6.61 -18.04 -0.52
N ASN A 179 7.83 -18.49 -0.66
CA ASN A 179 8.10 -19.88 -0.96
C ASN A 179 7.80 -20.74 0.30
N LYS A 180 6.89 -21.71 0.19
CA LYS A 180 6.46 -22.53 1.33
C LYS A 180 7.54 -23.45 1.88
N TYR A 181 8.55 -23.80 1.08
CA TYR A 181 9.59 -24.74 1.46
C TYR A 181 10.76 -24.03 2.17
N ASN A 182 11.31 -22.96 1.58
CA ASN A 182 12.45 -22.25 2.14
C ASN A 182 12.05 -20.97 2.91
N ARG A 183 10.75 -20.62 2.96
CA ARG A 183 10.16 -19.53 3.75
C ARG A 183 10.65 -18.13 3.35
N LYS A 184 11.23 -17.98 2.17
CA LYS A 184 11.68 -16.68 1.66
C LYS A 184 10.55 -15.91 0.99
N LEU A 185 10.48 -14.60 1.24
CA LEU A 185 9.61 -13.71 0.48
C LEU A 185 10.10 -13.65 -0.97
N LEU A 186 9.20 -13.86 -1.91
CA LEU A 186 9.46 -13.82 -3.35
C LEU A 186 9.05 -12.48 -3.96
N THR A 187 7.82 -12.05 -3.66
CA THR A 187 7.24 -10.82 -4.21
C THR A 187 6.08 -10.34 -3.35
N VAL A 188 5.59 -9.14 -3.64
CA VAL A 188 4.39 -8.54 -3.06
C VAL A 188 3.37 -8.32 -4.18
N ILE A 189 2.16 -8.83 -4.02
CA ILE A 189 1.03 -8.51 -4.89
C ILE A 189 0.28 -7.35 -4.26
N VAL A 190 0.11 -6.27 -5.00
CA VAL A 190 -0.62 -5.08 -4.55
C VAL A 190 -2.04 -5.17 -5.07
N LEU A 191 -3.01 -5.23 -4.16
CA LEU A 191 -4.43 -5.34 -4.47
C LEU A 191 -4.98 -4.00 -4.98
N PRO A 192 -6.10 -4.01 -5.74
CA PRO A 192 -6.65 -2.77 -6.31
C PRO A 192 -7.07 -1.73 -5.27
N ASN A 193 -7.44 -2.16 -4.08
CA ASN A 193 -8.04 -1.32 -3.04
C ASN A 193 -7.38 -1.46 -1.66
N LYS A 194 -7.94 -0.75 -0.67
CA LYS A 194 -7.50 -0.70 0.73
C LYS A 194 -8.40 -1.56 1.63
N THR A 195 -8.65 -2.80 1.23
CA THR A 195 -9.46 -3.73 2.00
C THR A 195 -8.68 -4.36 3.16
N HIS A 196 -9.37 -4.80 4.21
CA HIS A 196 -8.73 -5.55 5.30
C HIS A 196 -8.15 -6.89 4.82
N GLY A 197 -8.76 -7.54 3.83
CA GLY A 197 -8.29 -8.84 3.36
C GLY A 197 -8.31 -9.94 4.43
N GLY A 198 -9.32 -9.93 5.30
CA GLY A 198 -9.42 -10.82 6.48
C GLY A 198 -9.60 -12.30 6.14
N GLY A 199 -9.86 -12.64 4.89
CA GLY A 199 -9.94 -14.01 4.39
C GLY A 199 -9.17 -14.17 3.08
N ILE A 200 -8.51 -15.32 2.91
CA ILE A 200 -7.84 -15.71 1.66
C ILE A 200 -7.96 -17.22 1.47
N CYS A 201 -8.28 -17.65 0.26
CA CYS A 201 -8.24 -19.06 -0.13
C CYS A 201 -7.79 -19.23 -1.59
N TYR A 202 -7.48 -20.46 -1.98
CA TYR A 202 -7.04 -20.81 -3.32
C TYR A 202 -7.81 -22.02 -3.81
N ASP A 203 -8.40 -21.94 -5.00
CA ASP A 203 -9.25 -22.99 -5.60
C ASP A 203 -8.54 -23.83 -6.69
N GLY A 204 -7.23 -23.67 -6.86
CA GLY A 204 -6.45 -24.30 -7.94
C GLY A 204 -6.17 -23.35 -9.11
N LYS A 205 -6.94 -22.28 -9.30
CA LYS A 205 -6.84 -21.32 -10.41
C LYS A 205 -6.86 -19.86 -9.97
N THR A 206 -7.65 -19.55 -8.97
CA THR A 206 -7.90 -18.19 -8.48
C THR A 206 -7.57 -18.10 -7.01
N VAL A 207 -6.94 -17.01 -6.60
CA VAL A 207 -6.76 -16.65 -5.21
C VAL A 207 -7.88 -15.69 -4.83
N TRP A 208 -8.75 -16.12 -3.94
CA TRP A 208 -9.89 -15.37 -3.47
C TRP A 208 -9.55 -14.61 -2.19
N VAL A 209 -9.90 -13.34 -2.13
CA VAL A 209 -9.66 -12.48 -0.96
C VAL A 209 -10.96 -11.76 -0.57
N THR A 210 -11.18 -11.57 0.73
CA THR A 210 -12.30 -10.75 1.19
C THR A 210 -12.02 -9.27 0.88
N ASN A 211 -13.02 -8.60 0.34
CA ASN A 211 -12.96 -7.22 -0.12
C ASN A 211 -14.19 -6.45 0.38
N GLY A 212 -14.14 -5.98 1.62
CA GLY A 212 -15.30 -5.42 2.30
C GLY A 212 -16.39 -6.49 2.48
N GLN A 213 -17.56 -6.27 1.91
CA GLN A 213 -18.69 -7.21 1.93
C GLN A 213 -18.70 -8.21 0.77
N LYS A 214 -17.64 -8.24 -0.03
CA LYS A 214 -17.51 -9.09 -1.23
C LYS A 214 -16.31 -10.01 -1.10
N ILE A 215 -16.28 -11.00 -2.00
CA ILE A 215 -15.12 -11.85 -2.26
C ILE A 215 -14.64 -11.54 -3.67
N SER A 216 -13.35 -11.25 -3.81
CA SER A 216 -12.75 -10.86 -5.09
C SER A 216 -11.62 -11.81 -5.47
N GLY A 217 -11.54 -12.17 -6.74
CA GLY A 217 -10.56 -13.11 -7.27
C GLY A 217 -9.36 -12.44 -7.91
N VAL A 218 -8.16 -12.90 -7.55
CA VAL A 218 -6.88 -12.55 -8.18
C VAL A 218 -6.40 -13.74 -8.99
N ALA A 219 -6.02 -13.54 -10.25
CA ALA A 219 -5.52 -14.62 -11.09
C ALA A 219 -4.22 -15.21 -10.52
N PHE A 220 -4.18 -16.52 -10.31
CA PHE A 220 -2.97 -17.17 -9.81
C PHE A 220 -1.80 -17.06 -10.79
N THR A 221 -2.06 -16.96 -12.08
CA THR A 221 -1.04 -16.71 -13.12
C THR A 221 -0.27 -15.41 -12.88
N ASP A 222 -0.93 -14.35 -12.38
CA ASP A 222 -0.28 -13.09 -12.04
C ASP A 222 0.67 -13.25 -10.87
N ILE A 223 0.24 -13.96 -9.84
CA ILE A 223 1.04 -14.25 -8.65
C ILE A 223 2.26 -15.10 -9.05
N ASN A 224 2.04 -16.15 -9.84
CA ASN A 224 3.10 -17.04 -10.30
C ASN A 224 4.12 -16.30 -11.19
N CYS A 225 3.66 -15.45 -12.10
CA CYS A 225 4.51 -14.63 -12.96
C CYS A 225 5.38 -13.68 -12.13
N ALA A 226 4.79 -12.95 -11.21
CA ALA A 226 5.52 -12.00 -10.34
C ALA A 226 6.56 -12.71 -9.48
N ALA A 227 6.21 -13.86 -8.88
CA ALA A 227 7.10 -14.65 -8.05
C ALA A 227 8.25 -15.27 -8.85
N SER A 228 7.98 -15.80 -10.06
CA SER A 228 8.99 -16.40 -10.94
C SER A 228 10.00 -15.37 -11.45
N LYS A 229 9.53 -14.18 -11.78
CA LYS A 229 10.37 -13.04 -12.20
C LYS A 229 11.04 -12.31 -11.04
N LYS A 230 10.75 -12.69 -9.79
CA LYS A 230 11.27 -12.05 -8.57
C LYS A 230 11.01 -10.53 -8.55
N LEU A 231 9.85 -10.10 -9.02
CA LEU A 231 9.48 -8.69 -9.01
C LEU A 231 9.45 -8.17 -7.58
N ALA A 232 9.84 -6.92 -7.36
CA ALA A 232 9.73 -6.30 -6.04
C ALA A 232 8.26 -6.21 -5.60
N TYR A 233 7.36 -5.90 -6.53
CA TYR A 233 5.91 -5.97 -6.40
C TYR A 233 5.25 -6.14 -7.77
N LYS A 234 3.96 -6.49 -7.78
CA LYS A 234 3.08 -6.44 -8.95
C LYS A 234 1.71 -5.91 -8.52
N GLU A 235 1.23 -4.87 -9.17
CA GLU A 235 -0.16 -4.46 -9.07
C GLU A 235 -1.03 -5.40 -9.90
N VAL A 236 -2.20 -5.74 -9.37
CA VAL A 236 -3.16 -6.63 -10.04
C VAL A 236 -4.55 -5.99 -10.04
N GLU A 237 -5.40 -6.47 -10.95
CA GLU A 237 -6.83 -6.20 -10.91
C GLU A 237 -7.59 -7.44 -10.44
N TYR A 238 -8.81 -7.25 -9.92
CA TYR A 238 -9.68 -8.37 -9.63
C TYR A 238 -10.26 -8.93 -10.92
N THR A 239 -10.13 -10.23 -11.11
CA THR A 239 -10.69 -10.93 -12.28
C THR A 239 -12.14 -11.33 -12.08
N LYS A 240 -12.58 -11.39 -10.83
CA LYS A 240 -13.94 -11.75 -10.39
C LYS A 240 -14.28 -10.98 -9.11
N THR A 241 -15.56 -10.66 -8.95
CA THR A 241 -16.08 -9.98 -7.75
C THR A 241 -17.50 -10.45 -7.47
#